data_58eb4a22bf9142486502e7b17254d27e
#
_entry.id   58eb4a22bf9142486502e7b17254d27e
#
_cell.length_a   1.000
_cell.length_b   1.000
_cell.length_c   1.000
_cell.angle_alpha   90.00
_cell.angle_beta   90.00
_cell.angle_gamma   90.00
#
_symmetry.space_group_name_H-M   'P 1'
#
loop_
_entity.id
_entity.type
_entity.pdbx_description
1 polymer ?
#
loop_
_entity_poly.entity_id
_entity_poly.type
_entity_poly.pdbx_seq_one_letter_code
_entity_poly.pdbx_strand_id
1 'polypeptide(L)'
;FTTIESFVLLMAEKKKYLFENLKFIIIDEVHSIVNTKRGELLSLNLVRLKNKVTTIQTITLSATLKNLEEVGNYFCSQNYVILKPEINKKISLKILNSKNKVPWSGHMADYACEDIYEIILNKSAIIFVNTRAQAELLFQNLWKINLNNLKIAIHHGSLEKKLRLKVE
;
A
#
# COMPACT_ATOMS: atom_id res chain seq x y z
N PHE A 1 -3.53 3.87 -16.76
CA PHE A 1 -3.66 3.09 -15.53
C PHE A 1 -4.78 2.08 -15.67
N THR A 2 -4.57 0.86 -15.22
CA THR A 2 -5.57 -0.21 -15.28
C THR A 2 -5.40 -1.17 -14.10
N THR A 3 -6.45 -1.90 -13.75
CA THR A 3 -6.38 -3.02 -12.80
C THR A 3 -5.96 -4.30 -13.53
N ILE A 4 -5.54 -5.33 -12.79
CA ILE A 4 -5.17 -6.62 -13.37
C ILE A 4 -6.35 -7.21 -14.14
N GLU A 5 -7.54 -7.15 -13.57
CA GLU A 5 -8.77 -7.68 -14.15
C GLU A 5 -9.12 -6.96 -15.46
N SER A 6 -9.04 -5.63 -15.46
CA SER A 6 -9.27 -4.83 -16.68
C SER A 6 -8.21 -5.09 -17.76
N PHE A 7 -6.94 -5.29 -17.35
CA PHE A 7 -5.87 -5.67 -18.29
C PHE A 7 -6.17 -7.01 -18.97
N VAL A 8 -6.64 -8.00 -18.21
CA VAL A 8 -7.02 -9.32 -18.76
C VAL A 8 -8.15 -9.20 -19.76
N LEU A 9 -9.16 -8.37 -19.47
CA LEU A 9 -10.25 -8.10 -20.41
C LEU A 9 -9.75 -7.43 -21.69
N LEU A 10 -8.88 -6.42 -21.57
CA LEU A 10 -8.24 -5.77 -22.72
C LEU A 10 -7.43 -6.76 -23.58
N MET A 11 -6.76 -7.72 -22.93
CA MET A 11 -6.02 -8.78 -23.64
C MET A 11 -6.94 -9.78 -24.37
N ALA A 12 -8.15 -9.99 -23.86
CA ALA A 12 -9.17 -10.84 -24.48
C ALA A 12 -9.85 -10.14 -25.67
N GLU A 13 -9.97 -8.83 -25.65
CA GLU A 13 -10.50 -8.06 -26.76
C GLU A 13 -9.56 -8.11 -27.96
N LYS A 14 -10.12 -8.22 -29.18
CA LYS A 14 -9.33 -8.28 -30.44
C LYS A 14 -8.71 -6.93 -30.85
N LYS A 15 -8.59 -5.98 -29.91
CA LYS A 15 -8.05 -4.63 -30.15
C LYS A 15 -6.52 -4.62 -30.09
N LYS A 16 -5.89 -5.24 -31.08
CA LYS A 16 -4.41 -5.33 -31.16
C LYS A 16 -3.73 -3.96 -31.13
N TYR A 17 -4.36 -2.93 -31.70
CA TYR A 17 -3.79 -1.57 -31.80
C TYR A 17 -3.48 -0.92 -30.45
N LEU A 18 -4.13 -1.35 -29.36
CA LEU A 18 -3.86 -0.79 -28.02
C LEU A 18 -2.46 -1.11 -27.50
N PHE A 19 -1.85 -2.19 -28.01
CA PHE A 19 -0.56 -2.67 -27.52
C PHE A 19 0.59 -2.49 -28.53
N GLU A 20 0.31 -2.11 -29.78
CA GLU A 20 1.32 -2.03 -30.85
C GLU A 20 2.44 -1.04 -30.53
N ASN A 21 2.12 0.07 -29.85
CA ASN A 21 3.08 1.09 -29.47
C ASN A 21 3.50 1.02 -27.97
N LEU A 22 3.17 -0.09 -27.30
CA LEU A 22 3.48 -0.24 -25.89
C LEU A 22 4.97 -0.54 -25.71
N LYS A 23 5.68 0.35 -25.00
CA LYS A 23 7.11 0.22 -24.72
C LYS A 23 7.40 -0.22 -23.30
N PHE A 24 6.55 0.18 -22.36
CA PHE A 24 6.76 -0.05 -20.93
C PHE A 24 5.50 -0.59 -20.27
N ILE A 25 5.68 -1.50 -19.33
CA ILE A 25 4.66 -1.93 -18.38
C ILE A 25 5.22 -1.67 -16.98
N ILE A 26 4.49 -0.89 -16.20
CA ILE A 26 4.84 -0.61 -14.82
C ILE A 26 3.85 -1.35 -13.92
N ILE A 27 4.37 -2.20 -13.05
CA ILE A 27 3.59 -2.97 -12.07
C ILE A 27 3.92 -2.41 -10.70
N ASP A 28 2.96 -1.72 -10.10
CA ASP A 28 3.13 -1.11 -8.79
C ASP A 28 2.69 -2.06 -7.68
N GLU A 29 3.28 -1.90 -6.48
CA GLU A 29 2.98 -2.68 -5.27
C GLU A 29 3.03 -4.20 -5.48
N VAL A 30 4.04 -4.68 -6.23
CA VAL A 30 4.15 -6.11 -6.61
C VAL A 30 4.16 -7.05 -5.41
N HIS A 31 4.62 -6.58 -4.23
CA HIS A 31 4.62 -7.38 -3.01
C HIS A 31 3.22 -7.83 -2.58
N SER A 32 2.18 -7.11 -2.97
CA SER A 32 0.78 -7.44 -2.64
C SER A 32 0.18 -8.52 -3.54
N ILE A 33 0.83 -8.81 -4.67
CA ILE A 33 0.28 -9.73 -5.69
C ILE A 33 1.15 -10.95 -5.95
N VAL A 34 2.44 -10.93 -5.61
CA VAL A 34 3.32 -12.10 -5.72
C VAL A 34 2.75 -13.27 -4.93
N ASN A 35 2.81 -14.47 -5.50
CA ASN A 35 2.28 -15.71 -4.92
C ASN A 35 0.75 -15.68 -4.64
N THR A 36 0.02 -14.83 -5.35
CA THR A 36 -1.44 -14.80 -5.31
C THR A 36 -2.04 -15.19 -6.66
N LYS A 37 -3.30 -15.64 -6.67
CA LYS A 37 -4.04 -15.93 -7.91
C LYS A 37 -4.09 -14.73 -8.88
N ARG A 38 -4.13 -13.50 -8.34
CA ARG A 38 -4.09 -12.27 -9.15
C ARG A 38 -2.72 -12.07 -9.80
N GLY A 39 -1.64 -12.37 -9.08
CA GLY A 39 -0.29 -12.32 -9.63
C GLY A 39 -0.05 -13.37 -10.71
N GLU A 40 -0.53 -14.60 -10.51
CA GLU A 40 -0.46 -15.67 -11.52
C GLU A 40 -1.21 -15.26 -12.80
N LEU A 41 -2.43 -14.71 -12.64
CA LEU A 41 -3.22 -14.21 -13.75
C LEU A 41 -2.50 -13.10 -14.53
N LEU A 42 -1.87 -12.15 -13.81
CA LEU A 42 -1.06 -11.09 -14.40
C LEU A 42 0.13 -11.66 -15.16
N SER A 43 0.93 -12.53 -14.51
CA SER A 43 2.13 -13.13 -15.10
C SER A 43 1.81 -13.86 -16.40
N LEU A 44 0.76 -14.68 -16.41
CA LEU A 44 0.31 -15.39 -17.62
C LEU A 44 -0.03 -14.43 -18.78
N ASN A 45 -0.74 -13.34 -18.47
CA ASN A 45 -1.13 -12.37 -19.51
C ASN A 45 0.05 -11.49 -19.95
N LEU A 46 1.03 -11.24 -19.09
CA LEU A 46 2.29 -10.60 -19.48
C LEU A 46 3.10 -11.44 -20.46
N VAL A 47 3.20 -12.74 -20.24
CA VAL A 47 3.84 -13.66 -21.19
C VAL A 47 3.11 -13.64 -22.54
N ARG A 48 1.77 -13.71 -22.53
CA ARG A 48 0.96 -13.61 -23.76
C ARG A 48 1.17 -12.28 -24.50
N LEU A 49 1.32 -11.19 -23.75
CA LEU A 49 1.59 -9.88 -24.35
C LEU A 49 2.99 -9.79 -24.92
N LYS A 50 4.02 -10.24 -24.18
CA LYS A 50 5.41 -10.26 -24.65
C LYS A 50 5.60 -11.11 -25.93
N ASN A 51 4.83 -12.18 -26.08
CA ASN A 51 4.83 -12.97 -27.31
C ASN A 51 4.24 -12.21 -28.52
N LYS A 52 3.42 -11.18 -28.30
CA LYS A 52 2.84 -10.35 -29.37
C LYS A 52 3.68 -9.10 -29.66
N VAL A 53 4.31 -8.54 -28.62
CA VAL A 53 5.09 -7.31 -28.68
C VAL A 53 6.43 -7.55 -27.99
N THR A 54 7.46 -7.81 -28.77
CA THR A 54 8.76 -8.29 -28.27
C THR A 54 9.62 -7.22 -27.60
N THR A 55 9.29 -5.94 -27.77
CA THR A 55 10.12 -4.81 -27.33
C THR A 55 9.66 -4.19 -26.00
N ILE A 56 8.76 -4.85 -25.27
CA ILE A 56 8.20 -4.31 -24.02
C ILE A 56 9.18 -4.51 -22.87
N GLN A 57 9.51 -3.41 -22.20
CA GLN A 57 10.22 -3.45 -20.92
C GLN A 57 9.23 -3.50 -19.75
N THR A 58 9.43 -4.45 -18.83
CA THR A 58 8.65 -4.54 -17.59
C THR A 58 9.41 -3.90 -16.44
N ILE A 59 8.75 -3.02 -15.70
CA ILE A 59 9.27 -2.35 -14.52
C ILE A 59 8.37 -2.72 -13.35
N THR A 60 8.94 -3.28 -12.30
CA THR A 60 8.22 -3.63 -11.07
C THR A 60 8.64 -2.71 -9.93
N LEU A 61 7.66 -2.18 -9.20
CA LEU A 61 7.88 -1.30 -8.06
C LEU A 61 7.36 -1.96 -6.79
N SER A 62 8.14 -1.83 -5.72
CA SER A 62 7.74 -2.33 -4.41
C SER A 62 8.41 -1.58 -3.28
N ALA A 63 7.66 -1.28 -2.22
CA ALA A 63 8.20 -0.67 -1.01
C ALA A 63 8.96 -1.69 -0.15
N THR A 64 8.49 -2.93 -0.07
CA THR A 64 9.01 -3.97 0.83
C THR A 64 8.99 -5.33 0.16
N LEU A 65 10.15 -5.93 -0.06
CA LEU A 65 10.27 -7.30 -0.56
C LEU A 65 11.37 -8.04 0.20
N LYS A 66 11.07 -9.24 0.66
CA LYS A 66 12.06 -10.13 1.27
C LYS A 66 12.95 -10.78 0.22
N ASN A 67 12.39 -11.13 -0.94
CA ASN A 67 13.09 -11.82 -2.03
C ASN A 67 12.85 -11.11 -3.37
N LEU A 68 13.80 -10.24 -3.75
CA LEU A 68 13.73 -9.47 -4.99
C LEU A 68 13.94 -10.35 -6.24
N GLU A 69 14.73 -11.41 -6.12
CA GLU A 69 15.01 -12.32 -7.23
C GLU A 69 13.77 -13.13 -7.62
N GLU A 70 12.99 -13.55 -6.63
CA GLU A 70 11.72 -14.24 -6.86
C GLU A 70 10.77 -13.38 -7.71
N VAL A 71 10.65 -12.11 -7.38
CA VAL A 71 9.82 -11.16 -8.14
C VAL A 71 10.35 -10.92 -9.54
N GLY A 72 11.66 -10.79 -9.69
CA GLY A 72 12.31 -10.65 -10.99
C GLY A 72 12.00 -11.84 -11.89
N ASN A 73 12.17 -13.05 -11.38
CA ASN A 73 11.86 -14.28 -12.11
C ASN A 73 10.38 -14.42 -12.43
N TYR A 74 9.50 -13.95 -11.52
CA TYR A 74 8.06 -14.06 -11.67
C TYR A 74 7.50 -13.16 -12.79
N PHE A 75 7.99 -11.91 -12.91
CA PHE A 75 7.44 -10.91 -13.84
C PHE A 75 8.35 -10.53 -15.01
N CYS A 76 9.68 -10.65 -14.85
CA CYS A 76 10.64 -10.03 -15.78
C CYS A 76 11.40 -11.03 -16.67
N SER A 77 11.26 -12.35 -16.48
CA SER A 77 12.09 -13.35 -17.16
C SER A 77 13.57 -13.31 -16.70
N GLN A 78 14.50 -13.89 -17.49
CA GLN A 78 15.88 -14.12 -17.02
C GLN A 78 16.79 -12.89 -16.98
N ASN A 79 16.48 -11.81 -17.69
CA ASN A 79 17.34 -10.63 -17.78
C ASN A 79 16.68 -9.42 -17.10
N TYR A 80 16.97 -9.19 -15.83
CA TYR A 80 16.50 -8.03 -15.09
C TYR A 80 17.60 -7.41 -14.24
N VAL A 81 17.44 -6.14 -13.90
CA VAL A 81 18.32 -5.40 -13.00
C VAL A 81 17.53 -4.99 -11.76
N ILE A 82 18.09 -5.27 -10.59
CA ILE A 82 17.52 -4.86 -9.32
C ILE A 82 18.12 -3.52 -8.92
N LEU A 83 17.27 -2.50 -8.83
CA LEU A 83 17.65 -1.18 -8.32
C LEU A 83 17.18 -1.06 -6.88
N LYS A 84 18.11 -1.06 -5.94
CA LYS A 84 17.85 -0.89 -4.51
C LYS A 84 18.50 0.38 -4.03
N PRO A 85 17.73 1.42 -3.63
CA PRO A 85 18.33 2.62 -3.07
C PRO A 85 18.98 2.29 -1.72
N GLU A 86 20.18 2.80 -1.48
CA GLU A 86 20.80 2.75 -0.16
C GLU A 86 20.11 3.74 0.76
N ILE A 87 19.22 3.25 1.59
CA ILE A 87 18.53 4.06 2.60
C ILE A 87 19.28 3.92 3.92
N ASN A 88 20.16 4.85 4.20
CA ASN A 88 20.89 4.92 5.48
C ASN A 88 20.06 5.54 6.64
N LYS A 89 18.74 5.48 6.60
CA LYS A 89 17.90 5.95 7.71
C LYS A 89 17.85 4.91 8.82
N LYS A 90 18.46 5.23 9.96
CA LYS A 90 18.27 4.44 11.18
C LYS A 90 16.84 4.63 11.68
N ILE A 91 16.04 3.59 11.61
CA ILE A 91 14.69 3.56 12.16
C ILE A 91 14.82 3.28 13.65
N SER A 92 14.31 4.19 14.51
CA SER A 92 14.19 3.94 15.94
C SER A 92 12.85 3.26 16.20
N LEU A 93 12.88 1.97 16.52
CA LEU A 93 11.70 1.21 16.89
C LEU A 93 11.54 1.19 18.40
N LYS A 94 10.33 1.53 18.90
CA LYS A 94 9.96 1.43 20.30
C LYS A 94 8.66 0.63 20.41
N ILE A 95 8.63 -0.36 21.28
CA ILE A 95 7.42 -1.09 21.65
C ILE A 95 6.93 -0.49 22.95
N LEU A 96 5.69 0.01 22.96
CA LEU A 96 5.07 0.65 24.11
C LEU A 96 3.84 -0.15 24.52
N ASN A 97 3.70 -0.41 25.81
CA ASN A 97 2.49 -0.95 26.38
C ASN A 97 1.63 0.20 26.89
N SER A 98 0.31 0.11 26.74
CA SER A 98 -0.59 1.07 27.33
C SER A 98 -0.54 1.00 28.86
N LYS A 99 -0.68 2.17 29.52
CA LYS A 99 -0.83 2.28 30.97
C LYS A 99 -2.13 1.64 31.46
N ASN A 100 -3.16 1.69 30.63
CA ASN A 100 -4.48 1.14 30.94
C ASN A 100 -4.55 -0.35 30.58
N LYS A 101 -5.29 -1.13 31.38
CA LYS A 101 -5.53 -2.55 31.06
C LYS A 101 -6.39 -2.68 29.82
N VAL A 102 -6.00 -3.59 28.94
CA VAL A 102 -6.82 -3.94 27.76
C VAL A 102 -8.14 -4.54 28.25
N PRO A 103 -9.30 -3.97 27.92
CA PRO A 103 -10.58 -4.54 28.32
C PRO A 103 -10.82 -5.88 27.58
N TRP A 104 -11.61 -6.77 28.16
CA TRP A 104 -11.94 -8.06 27.55
C TRP A 104 -12.58 -7.96 26.15
N SER A 105 -13.29 -6.86 25.89
CA SER A 105 -13.85 -6.49 24.59
C SER A 105 -12.87 -5.75 23.67
N GLY A 106 -11.64 -5.69 24.01
CA GLY A 106 -10.53 -4.82 23.73
C GLY A 106 -10.04 -4.57 22.32
N HIS A 107 -10.90 -4.66 21.33
CA HIS A 107 -10.43 -4.51 19.93
C HIS A 107 -10.40 -3.07 19.41
N MET A 108 -10.92 -2.10 20.16
CA MET A 108 -11.18 -0.75 19.63
C MET A 108 -10.11 0.29 19.98
N ALA A 109 -9.05 -0.08 20.69
CA ALA A 109 -7.92 0.78 21.06
C ALA A 109 -8.26 2.00 21.96
N ASP A 110 -9.47 2.09 22.52
CA ASP A 110 -9.90 3.19 23.38
C ASP A 110 -9.01 3.35 24.63
N TYR A 111 -8.59 2.23 25.18
CA TYR A 111 -7.71 2.18 26.37
C TYR A 111 -6.34 2.83 26.14
N ALA A 112 -5.89 2.95 24.90
CA ALA A 112 -4.60 3.52 24.52
C ALA A 112 -4.71 5.00 24.09
N CYS A 113 -5.90 5.58 24.05
CA CYS A 113 -6.13 6.90 23.50
C CYS A 113 -5.31 8.00 24.20
N GLU A 114 -5.26 7.97 25.54
CA GLU A 114 -4.48 8.93 26.34
C GLU A 114 -2.98 8.78 26.08
N ASP A 115 -2.47 7.54 26.07
CA ASP A 115 -1.06 7.27 25.79
C ASP A 115 -0.67 7.75 24.39
N ILE A 116 -1.54 7.51 23.39
CA ILE A 116 -1.34 8.00 22.02
C ILE A 116 -1.32 9.52 22.00
N TYR A 117 -2.24 10.17 22.71
CA TYR A 117 -2.31 11.63 22.77
C TYR A 117 -1.04 12.23 23.37
N GLU A 118 -0.53 11.68 24.47
CA GLU A 118 0.75 12.11 25.08
C GLU A 118 1.92 11.99 24.09
N ILE A 119 1.98 10.92 23.31
CA ILE A 119 3.05 10.68 22.35
C ILE A 119 3.05 11.69 21.21
N ILE A 120 1.87 12.10 20.73
CA ILE A 120 1.73 12.99 19.56
C ILE A 120 1.79 14.47 19.89
N LEU A 121 1.74 14.87 21.18
CA LEU A 121 1.71 16.28 21.62
C LEU A 121 2.78 17.15 20.96
N ASN A 122 3.98 16.62 20.74
CA ASN A 122 5.13 17.38 20.23
C ASN A 122 5.71 16.78 18.94
N LYS A 123 4.90 16.02 18.18
CA LYS A 123 5.38 15.30 17.00
C LYS A 123 4.32 15.31 15.90
N SER A 124 4.78 15.38 14.66
CA SER A 124 3.96 14.95 13.53
C SER A 124 3.93 13.42 13.50
N ALA A 125 2.75 12.85 13.50
CA ALA A 125 2.56 11.41 13.58
C ALA A 125 1.51 10.91 12.60
N ILE A 126 1.71 9.69 12.09
CA ILE A 126 0.69 8.93 11.37
C ILE A 126 0.34 7.72 12.24
N ILE A 127 -0.92 7.57 12.58
CA ILE A 127 -1.41 6.50 13.43
C ILE A 127 -2.15 5.50 12.54
N PHE A 128 -1.62 4.28 12.44
CA PHE A 128 -2.25 3.19 11.71
C PHE A 128 -3.12 2.34 12.64
N VAL A 129 -4.29 2.00 12.17
CA VAL A 129 -5.23 1.10 12.85
C VAL A 129 -5.70 0.01 11.87
N ASN A 130 -6.24 -1.09 12.40
CA ASN A 130 -6.56 -2.25 11.57
C ASN A 130 -7.86 -2.10 10.77
N THR A 131 -8.80 -1.29 11.23
CA THR A 131 -10.11 -1.14 10.59
C THR A 131 -10.53 0.32 10.49
N ARG A 132 -11.42 0.62 9.53
CA ARG A 132 -12.04 1.94 9.38
C ARG A 132 -12.81 2.35 10.63
N ALA A 133 -13.54 1.42 11.24
CA ALA A 133 -14.29 1.68 12.47
C ALA A 133 -13.36 2.09 13.63
N GLN A 134 -12.20 1.44 13.76
CA GLN A 134 -11.18 1.85 14.72
C GLN A 134 -10.62 3.24 14.42
N ALA A 135 -10.42 3.58 13.14
CA ALA A 135 -9.95 4.91 12.76
C ALA A 135 -10.93 6.00 13.18
N GLU A 136 -12.23 5.80 12.90
CA GLU A 136 -13.30 6.73 13.26
C GLU A 136 -13.42 6.89 14.79
N LEU A 137 -13.42 5.79 15.52
CA LEU A 137 -13.55 5.81 16.99
C LEU A 137 -12.33 6.48 17.63
N LEU A 138 -11.11 6.10 17.21
CA LEU A 138 -9.88 6.71 17.74
C LEU A 138 -9.84 8.22 17.42
N PHE A 139 -10.24 8.62 16.22
CA PHE A 139 -10.34 10.02 15.85
C PHE A 139 -11.29 10.79 16.77
N GLN A 140 -12.51 10.26 17.00
CA GLN A 140 -13.49 10.87 17.89
C GLN A 140 -12.98 10.99 19.33
N ASN A 141 -12.31 9.97 19.83
CA ASN A 141 -11.80 9.96 21.21
C ASN A 141 -10.60 10.89 21.37
N LEU A 142 -9.68 10.91 20.43
CA LEU A 142 -8.59 11.88 20.40
C LEU A 142 -9.11 13.32 20.32
N TRP A 143 -10.17 13.54 19.52
CA TRP A 143 -10.79 14.87 19.40
C TRP A 143 -11.43 15.34 20.71
N LYS A 144 -12.05 14.43 21.48
CA LYS A 144 -12.65 14.77 22.80
C LYS A 144 -11.61 15.22 23.84
N ILE A 145 -10.42 14.62 23.81
CA ILE A 145 -9.33 14.93 24.77
C ILE A 145 -8.35 15.97 24.25
N ASN A 146 -8.61 16.56 23.07
CA ASN A 146 -7.72 17.49 22.39
C ASN A 146 -7.70 18.89 23.02
N LEU A 147 -7.22 18.99 24.25
CA LEU A 147 -7.11 20.26 24.97
C LEU A 147 -6.08 21.24 24.37
N ASN A 148 -5.09 20.71 23.65
CA ASN A 148 -4.00 21.47 23.06
C ASN A 148 -4.29 21.94 21.62
N ASN A 149 -5.51 21.77 21.13
CA ASN A 149 -5.92 22.12 19.76
C ASN A 149 -5.00 21.55 18.66
N LEU A 150 -4.55 20.30 18.82
CA LEU A 150 -3.78 19.61 17.82
C LEU A 150 -4.61 19.49 16.52
N LYS A 151 -3.96 19.64 15.38
CA LYS A 151 -4.58 19.39 14.08
C LYS A 151 -4.63 17.88 13.83
N ILE A 152 -5.75 17.26 14.16
CA ILE A 152 -5.98 15.83 13.99
C ILE A 152 -6.89 15.64 12.79
N ALA A 153 -6.52 14.74 11.89
CA ALA A 153 -7.30 14.40 10.72
C ALA A 153 -7.41 12.87 10.58
N ILE A 154 -8.47 12.42 9.93
CA ILE A 154 -8.71 11.02 9.62
C ILE A 154 -8.55 10.79 8.13
N HIS A 155 -7.97 9.65 7.74
CA HIS A 155 -7.85 9.26 6.34
C HIS A 155 -8.14 7.77 6.16
N HIS A 156 -9.14 7.45 5.34
CA HIS A 156 -9.44 6.08 4.87
C HIS A 156 -10.27 6.08 3.58
N GLY A 157 -10.33 4.94 2.91
CA GLY A 157 -10.92 4.82 1.57
C GLY A 157 -12.43 5.11 1.47
N SER A 158 -13.18 5.16 2.59
CA SER A 158 -14.62 5.49 2.59
C SER A 158 -14.92 6.99 2.69
N LEU A 159 -13.90 7.81 2.95
CA LEU A 159 -14.07 9.25 2.94
C LEU A 159 -14.23 9.78 1.52
N GLU A 160 -15.00 10.84 1.37
CA GLU A 160 -15.12 11.56 0.11
C GLU A 160 -13.74 12.02 -0.40
N LYS A 161 -13.55 11.94 -1.72
CA LYS A 161 -12.27 12.33 -2.35
C LYS A 161 -11.82 13.74 -1.97
N LYS A 162 -12.75 14.68 -1.85
CA LYS A 162 -12.45 16.08 -1.44
C LYS A 162 -11.87 16.18 -0.03
N LEU A 163 -12.36 15.35 0.89
CA LEU A 163 -11.88 15.31 2.28
C LEU A 163 -10.49 14.68 2.35
N ARG A 164 -10.26 13.60 1.61
CA ARG A 164 -8.94 12.95 1.53
C ARG A 164 -7.86 13.89 1.03
N LEU A 165 -8.13 14.62 -0.07
CA LEU A 165 -7.19 15.61 -0.64
C LEU A 165 -6.91 16.82 0.28
N LYS A 166 -7.74 17.08 1.28
CA LYS A 166 -7.46 18.13 2.28
C LYS A 166 -6.52 17.67 3.38
N VAL A 167 -6.43 16.35 3.58
CA VAL A 167 -5.59 15.72 4.61
C VAL A 167 -4.20 15.42 4.05
N GLU A 168 -4.10 15.10 2.76
CA GLU A 168 -2.86 14.92 2.00
C GLU A 168 -2.17 16.26 1.72
#